data_56525314a27f378051a81cbfb5ce7728
#
_entry.id   56525314a27f378051a81cbfb5ce7728
#
_cell.length_a   1.000
_cell.length_b   1.000
_cell.length_c   1.000
_cell.angle_alpha   90.00
_cell.angle_beta   90.00
_cell.angle_gamma   90.00
#
_symmetry.space_group_name_H-M   'P 1'
#
loop_
_entity.id
_entity.type
_entity.pdbx_description
1 polymer ?
#
loop_
_entity_poly.entity_id
_entity_poly.type
_entity_poly.pdbx_seq_one_letter_code
_entity_poly.pdbx_strand_id
1 'polypeptide(L)'
;MPNDDFLAVLDFGSQYAHLIAKRIRHLGVYTEIFPPSIDTDRLEAAKGIILSGGPASVFAEDVPAFNPEILNLSQPILGLCYGHQLMAKHFGGSVANTGQGEFGKASLRQLNPSLLWKDVADNSQVWMSHQDSVTELPQGFQVIGETIAGSLAALQHQERPLFSLQFHPEVTDTLAGTQILSNFVELCKAHPSWSMERFIE
;
A
#
# COMPACT_ATOMS: atom_id res chain seq x y z
N MET A 1 -6.30 -8.00 -26.52
CA MET A 1 -6.94 -8.08 -25.20
C MET A 1 -7.85 -6.87 -25.07
N PRO A 2 -9.14 -6.99 -24.74
CA PRO A 2 -9.93 -5.80 -24.45
C PRO A 2 -9.31 -5.08 -23.26
N ASN A 3 -9.43 -3.77 -23.25
CA ASN A 3 -8.90 -2.84 -22.24
C ASN A 3 -9.55 -3.10 -20.87
N ASP A 4 -9.18 -4.19 -20.21
CA ASP A 4 -9.63 -4.44 -18.84
C ASP A 4 -8.85 -3.51 -17.92
N ASP A 5 -9.57 -2.84 -17.02
CA ASP A 5 -8.97 -2.04 -15.97
C ASP A 5 -8.01 -2.91 -15.15
N PHE A 6 -6.81 -2.42 -14.86
CA PHE A 6 -5.86 -3.15 -14.02
C PHE A 6 -5.21 -2.27 -12.95
N LEU A 7 -4.74 -2.90 -11.90
CA LEU A 7 -3.86 -2.29 -10.91
C LEU A 7 -2.44 -2.79 -11.09
N ALA A 8 -1.48 -1.89 -11.01
CA ALA A 8 -0.06 -2.23 -11.00
C ALA A 8 0.41 -2.50 -9.56
N VAL A 9 1.14 -3.59 -9.35
CA VAL A 9 1.81 -3.90 -8.09
C VAL A 9 3.30 -3.83 -8.31
N LEU A 10 3.99 -2.93 -7.63
CA LEU A 10 5.44 -2.82 -7.69
C LEU A 10 6.08 -3.74 -6.66
N ASP A 11 6.91 -4.67 -7.12
CA ASP A 11 7.52 -5.71 -6.29
C ASP A 11 8.90 -5.26 -5.77
N PHE A 12 8.97 -4.93 -4.49
CA PHE A 12 10.23 -4.60 -3.81
C PHE A 12 11.00 -5.82 -3.29
N GLY A 13 10.71 -7.02 -3.82
CA GLY A 13 11.47 -8.22 -3.53
C GLY A 13 10.95 -9.05 -2.35
N SER A 14 9.69 -8.88 -1.97
CA SER A 14 9.05 -9.69 -0.95
C SER A 14 8.00 -10.64 -1.54
N GLN A 15 7.73 -11.72 -0.84
CA GLN A 15 6.63 -12.66 -1.21
C GLN A 15 5.23 -11.98 -1.21
N TYR A 16 5.12 -10.77 -0.65
CA TYR A 16 3.84 -10.08 -0.48
C TYR A 16 3.28 -9.49 -1.77
N ALA A 17 4.10 -9.14 -2.77
CA ALA A 17 3.63 -8.61 -4.04
C ALA A 17 2.65 -9.58 -4.74
N HIS A 18 2.99 -10.87 -4.78
CA HIS A 18 2.10 -11.91 -5.33
C HIS A 18 0.83 -12.11 -4.50
N LEU A 19 0.93 -12.00 -3.17
CA LEU A 19 -0.22 -12.10 -2.29
C LEU A 19 -1.16 -10.91 -2.47
N ILE A 20 -0.64 -9.68 -2.58
CA ILE A 20 -1.41 -8.48 -2.90
C ILE A 20 -2.14 -8.67 -4.23
N ALA A 21 -1.42 -9.06 -5.29
CA ALA A 21 -2.00 -9.30 -6.60
C ALA A 21 -3.13 -10.35 -6.54
N LYS A 22 -2.92 -11.44 -5.80
CA LYS A 22 -3.94 -12.48 -5.59
C LYS A 22 -5.18 -11.91 -4.89
N ARG A 23 -5.01 -11.09 -3.84
CA ARG A 23 -6.14 -10.46 -3.12
C ARG A 23 -6.96 -9.54 -4.02
N ILE A 24 -6.29 -8.69 -4.81
CA ILE A 24 -6.97 -7.78 -5.75
C ILE A 24 -7.70 -8.57 -6.85
N ARG A 25 -7.11 -9.62 -7.38
CA ARG A 25 -7.77 -10.50 -8.36
C ARG A 25 -9.01 -11.19 -7.79
N HIS A 26 -9.00 -11.54 -6.51
CA HIS A 26 -10.22 -12.06 -5.83
C HIS A 26 -11.32 -11.00 -5.69
N LEU A 27 -10.98 -9.70 -5.73
CA LEU A 27 -11.95 -8.61 -5.83
C LEU A 27 -12.44 -8.37 -7.27
N GLY A 28 -12.01 -9.19 -8.23
CA GLY A 28 -12.43 -9.15 -9.62
C GLY A 28 -11.66 -8.14 -10.49
N VAL A 29 -10.54 -7.60 -10.03
CA VAL A 29 -9.72 -6.64 -10.78
C VAL A 29 -8.41 -7.29 -11.20
N TYR A 30 -8.06 -7.15 -12.47
CA TYR A 30 -6.78 -7.65 -12.99
C TYR A 30 -5.61 -6.90 -12.36
N THR A 31 -4.49 -7.59 -12.18
CA THR A 31 -3.26 -6.98 -11.66
C THR A 31 -2.06 -7.43 -12.46
N GLU A 32 -1.14 -6.51 -12.69
CA GLU A 32 0.19 -6.79 -13.23
C GLU A 32 1.25 -6.45 -12.19
N ILE A 33 2.30 -7.28 -12.13
CA ILE A 33 3.43 -7.08 -11.22
C ILE A 33 4.59 -6.54 -12.02
N PHE A 34 5.18 -5.46 -11.55
CA PHE A 34 6.30 -4.76 -12.18
C PHE A 34 7.47 -4.59 -11.23
N PRO A 35 8.71 -4.48 -11.74
CA PRO A 35 9.83 -4.03 -10.93
C PRO A 35 9.64 -2.55 -10.53
N PRO A 36 10.11 -2.11 -9.37
CA PRO A 36 9.90 -0.74 -8.91
C PRO A 36 10.66 0.32 -9.72
N SER A 37 11.60 -0.10 -10.57
CA SER A 37 12.33 0.77 -11.51
C SER A 37 11.63 0.95 -12.86
N ILE A 38 10.40 0.45 -13.02
CA ILE A 38 9.62 0.55 -14.26
C ILE A 38 9.45 2.01 -14.71
N ASP A 39 9.45 2.24 -16.01
CA ASP A 39 9.14 3.54 -16.59
C ASP A 39 7.67 3.91 -16.39
N THR A 40 7.39 5.18 -16.13
CA THR A 40 6.03 5.68 -15.87
C THR A 40 5.06 5.43 -17.03
N ASP A 41 5.53 5.48 -18.25
CA ASP A 41 4.72 5.23 -19.47
C ASP A 41 4.02 3.85 -19.43
N ARG A 42 4.66 2.86 -18.79
CA ARG A 42 4.08 1.52 -18.64
C ARG A 42 2.95 1.46 -17.60
N LEU A 43 2.85 2.49 -16.76
CA LEU A 43 1.86 2.61 -15.68
C LEU A 43 0.71 3.55 -16.02
N GLU A 44 0.78 4.29 -17.13
CA GLU A 44 -0.25 5.28 -17.52
C GLU A 44 -1.66 4.67 -17.64
N ALA A 45 -1.75 3.43 -18.13
CA ALA A 45 -3.02 2.73 -18.28
C ALA A 45 -3.53 2.07 -16.98
N ALA A 46 -2.69 1.99 -15.94
CA ALA A 46 -3.10 1.44 -14.66
C ALA A 46 -4.11 2.35 -13.96
N LYS A 47 -5.16 1.79 -13.38
CA LYS A 47 -6.16 2.54 -12.60
C LYS A 47 -5.65 2.92 -11.20
N GLY A 48 -4.66 2.21 -10.70
CA GLY A 48 -4.02 2.48 -9.42
C GLY A 48 -2.73 1.69 -9.28
N ILE A 49 -1.89 2.10 -8.35
CA ILE A 49 -0.56 1.54 -8.14
C ILE A 49 -0.42 1.14 -6.67
N ILE A 50 0.10 -0.06 -6.41
CA ILE A 50 0.41 -0.54 -5.07
C ILE A 50 1.92 -0.74 -4.96
N LEU A 51 2.55 -0.08 -4.00
CA LEU A 51 3.94 -0.30 -3.62
C LEU A 51 3.95 -1.38 -2.55
N SER A 52 4.52 -2.55 -2.84
CA SER A 52 4.52 -3.68 -1.92
C SER A 52 5.41 -3.45 -0.70
N GLY A 53 5.32 -4.34 0.26
CA GLY A 53 6.37 -4.52 1.28
C GLY A 53 7.68 -4.99 0.65
N GLY A 54 8.77 -4.82 1.37
CA GLY A 54 10.11 -5.28 1.00
C GLY A 54 10.79 -5.99 2.18
N PRO A 55 11.84 -6.78 1.94
CA PRO A 55 12.55 -7.47 3.00
C PRO A 55 13.50 -6.56 3.77
N ALA A 56 13.91 -5.44 3.18
CA ALA A 56 14.98 -4.58 3.66
C ALA A 56 14.43 -3.30 4.31
N SER A 57 15.24 -2.68 5.15
CA SER A 57 15.07 -1.32 5.59
C SER A 57 15.25 -0.35 4.41
N VAL A 58 14.55 0.79 4.43
CA VAL A 58 14.77 1.89 3.46
C VAL A 58 16.16 2.52 3.55
N PHE A 59 16.99 2.04 4.48
CA PHE A 59 18.38 2.44 4.69
C PHE A 59 19.39 1.36 4.28
N ALA A 60 18.96 0.20 3.80
CA ALA A 60 19.86 -0.85 3.35
C ALA A 60 20.63 -0.39 2.10
N GLU A 61 21.88 -0.86 1.92
CA GLU A 61 22.71 -0.53 0.77
C GLU A 61 22.21 -1.15 -0.53
N ASP A 62 21.50 -2.28 -0.42
CA ASP A 62 20.99 -3.09 -1.52
C ASP A 62 19.46 -2.93 -1.75
N VAL A 63 18.91 -1.74 -1.45
CA VAL A 63 17.50 -1.46 -1.73
C VAL A 63 17.21 -1.57 -3.23
N PRO A 64 16.06 -2.12 -3.62
CA PRO A 64 15.64 -2.15 -5.01
C PRO A 64 15.62 -0.76 -5.62
N ALA A 65 16.16 -0.62 -6.83
CA ALA A 65 16.08 0.63 -7.57
C ALA A 65 14.61 1.01 -7.78
N PHE A 66 14.24 2.23 -7.39
CA PHE A 66 12.89 2.75 -7.50
C PHE A 66 12.87 3.99 -8.40
N ASN A 67 11.90 4.06 -9.30
CA ASN A 67 11.66 5.26 -10.09
C ASN A 67 10.76 6.23 -9.30
N PRO A 68 11.30 7.34 -8.75
CA PRO A 68 10.52 8.25 -7.90
C PRO A 68 9.44 9.01 -8.67
N GLU A 69 9.54 9.14 -10.01
CA GLU A 69 8.52 9.81 -10.84
C GLU A 69 7.16 9.09 -10.79
N ILE A 70 7.15 7.82 -10.40
CA ILE A 70 5.92 7.07 -10.16
C ILE A 70 5.04 7.76 -9.11
N LEU A 71 5.65 8.34 -8.09
CA LEU A 71 4.92 9.08 -7.05
C LEU A 71 4.33 10.40 -7.55
N ASN A 72 4.67 10.86 -8.75
CA ASN A 72 4.12 12.06 -9.38
C ASN A 72 2.92 11.76 -10.30
N LEU A 73 2.62 10.50 -10.55
CA LEU A 73 1.48 10.09 -11.36
C LEU A 73 0.15 10.50 -10.69
N SER A 74 -0.90 10.65 -11.51
CA SER A 74 -2.22 11.10 -11.06
C SER A 74 -3.10 9.98 -10.50
N GLN A 75 -2.75 8.73 -10.76
CA GLN A 75 -3.48 7.56 -10.29
C GLN A 75 -3.39 7.44 -8.75
N PRO A 76 -4.39 6.84 -8.10
CA PRO A 76 -4.28 6.48 -6.69
C PRO A 76 -3.09 5.54 -6.43
N ILE A 77 -2.30 5.86 -5.39
CA ILE A 77 -1.14 5.06 -4.99
C ILE A 77 -1.31 4.63 -3.54
N LEU A 78 -1.09 3.34 -3.28
CA LEU A 78 -1.10 2.75 -1.93
C LEU A 78 0.26 2.15 -1.61
N GLY A 79 0.98 2.73 -0.65
CA GLY A 79 2.22 2.17 -0.12
C GLY A 79 1.97 1.22 1.05
N LEU A 80 2.51 0.01 1.03
CA LEU A 80 2.36 -0.99 2.10
C LEU A 80 3.71 -1.29 2.75
N CYS A 81 3.78 -1.21 4.06
CA CYS A 81 4.96 -1.49 4.89
C CYS A 81 6.22 -0.75 4.38
N TYR A 82 7.07 -1.40 3.59
CA TYR A 82 8.21 -0.74 2.93
C TYR A 82 7.76 0.44 2.05
N GLY A 83 6.68 0.25 1.25
CA GLY A 83 6.10 1.31 0.43
C GLY A 83 5.60 2.52 1.24
N HIS A 84 5.08 2.30 2.45
CA HIS A 84 4.71 3.37 3.38
C HIS A 84 5.93 4.19 3.81
N GLN A 85 7.01 3.53 4.20
CA GLN A 85 8.25 4.18 4.62
C GLN A 85 8.94 4.91 3.46
N LEU A 86 8.94 4.29 2.26
CA LEU A 86 9.47 4.89 1.04
C LEU A 86 8.75 6.20 0.69
N MET A 87 7.42 6.18 0.72
CA MET A 87 6.60 7.39 0.49
C MET A 87 6.89 8.45 1.54
N ALA A 88 6.94 8.09 2.83
CA ALA A 88 7.23 9.04 3.90
C ALA A 88 8.58 9.72 3.68
N LYS A 89 9.62 8.96 3.36
CA LYS A 89 10.97 9.48 3.07
C LYS A 89 10.99 10.37 1.84
N HIS A 90 10.30 9.97 0.76
CA HIS A 90 10.24 10.74 -0.49
C HIS A 90 9.62 12.13 -0.30
N PHE A 91 8.58 12.24 0.50
CA PHE A 91 7.88 13.50 0.80
C PHE A 91 8.46 14.26 2.02
N GLY A 92 9.70 13.97 2.40
CA GLY A 92 10.44 14.72 3.41
C GLY A 92 10.08 14.39 4.87
N GLY A 93 9.39 13.29 5.10
CA GLY A 93 9.23 12.72 6.44
C GLY A 93 10.49 11.96 6.87
N SER A 94 10.52 11.57 8.14
CA SER A 94 11.62 10.80 8.72
C SER A 94 11.20 9.36 8.99
N VAL A 95 12.09 8.44 8.68
CA VAL A 95 11.98 7.02 9.03
C VAL A 95 13.17 6.67 9.91
N ALA A 96 12.95 5.95 10.99
CA ALA A 96 14.04 5.55 11.88
C ALA A 96 13.80 4.16 12.47
N ASN A 97 14.91 3.51 12.81
CA ASN A 97 14.89 2.34 13.69
C ASN A 97 14.83 2.85 15.13
N THR A 98 13.65 2.77 15.74
CA THR A 98 13.44 3.22 17.12
C THR A 98 13.84 2.18 18.17
N GLY A 99 14.30 1.01 17.72
CA GLY A 99 14.53 -0.15 18.60
C GLY A 99 13.25 -0.83 19.09
N GLN A 100 12.09 -0.30 18.67
CA GLN A 100 10.76 -0.83 19.04
C GLN A 100 9.99 -1.18 17.75
N GLY A 101 10.50 -2.17 17.00
CA GLY A 101 9.78 -2.74 15.87
C GLY A 101 8.48 -3.39 16.33
N GLU A 102 7.45 -3.34 15.49
CA GLU A 102 6.18 -4.02 15.76
C GLU A 102 6.09 -5.29 14.92
N PHE A 103 5.88 -6.43 15.59
CA PHE A 103 5.73 -7.74 14.96
C PHE A 103 4.52 -8.45 15.54
N GLY A 104 3.62 -8.89 14.66
CA GLY A 104 2.40 -9.59 15.06
C GLY A 104 1.15 -8.71 15.06
N LYS A 105 0.21 -9.05 15.92
CA LYS A 105 -1.11 -8.40 16.00
C LYS A 105 -1.03 -7.07 16.74
N ALA A 106 -1.57 -6.03 16.12
CA ALA A 106 -1.76 -4.73 16.73
C ALA A 106 -3.22 -4.29 16.54
N SER A 107 -3.66 -3.29 17.30
CA SER A 107 -4.98 -2.67 17.15
C SER A 107 -4.81 -1.31 16.48
N LEU A 108 -5.56 -1.08 15.41
CA LEU A 108 -5.54 0.14 14.62
C LEU A 108 -6.62 1.10 15.11
N ARG A 109 -6.23 2.24 15.66
CA ARG A 109 -7.12 3.35 16.00
C ARG A 109 -7.23 4.30 14.80
N GLN A 110 -8.45 4.56 14.34
CA GLN A 110 -8.72 5.54 13.29
C GLN A 110 -8.69 6.94 13.89
N LEU A 111 -7.92 7.86 13.29
CA LEU A 111 -7.74 9.23 13.78
C LEU A 111 -8.50 10.26 12.96
N ASN A 112 -8.45 10.12 11.65
CA ASN A 112 -9.10 11.05 10.72
C ASN A 112 -9.92 10.27 9.68
N PRO A 113 -11.00 10.87 9.16
CA PRO A 113 -11.79 10.26 8.10
C PRO A 113 -10.95 9.94 6.86
N SER A 114 -11.17 8.76 6.30
CA SER A 114 -10.58 8.33 5.05
C SER A 114 -11.53 7.38 4.33
N LEU A 115 -11.56 7.41 3.02
CA LEU A 115 -12.30 6.45 2.22
C LEU A 115 -11.76 5.01 2.37
N LEU A 116 -10.49 4.85 2.79
CA LEU A 116 -9.95 3.52 3.13
C LEU A 116 -10.66 2.88 4.32
N TRP A 117 -11.29 3.67 5.20
CA TRP A 117 -11.97 3.18 6.40
C TRP A 117 -13.46 2.89 6.21
N LYS A 118 -13.99 3.03 4.98
CA LYS A 118 -15.39 2.68 4.69
C LYS A 118 -15.67 1.23 5.11
N ASP A 119 -16.66 1.03 5.99
CA ASP A 119 -17.04 -0.27 6.54
C ASP A 119 -15.93 -1.01 7.31
N VAL A 120 -14.90 -0.29 7.77
CA VAL A 120 -13.84 -0.80 8.64
C VAL A 120 -14.11 -0.32 10.06
N ALA A 121 -14.24 -1.26 11.00
CA ALA A 121 -14.45 -0.91 12.40
C ALA A 121 -13.19 -0.26 13.00
N ASP A 122 -13.38 0.74 13.87
CA ASP A 122 -12.29 1.27 14.68
C ASP A 122 -11.72 0.18 15.60
N ASN A 123 -10.46 0.30 15.96
CA ASN A 123 -9.72 -0.69 16.75
C ASN A 123 -9.66 -2.10 16.12
N SER A 124 -9.77 -2.20 14.79
CA SER A 124 -9.60 -3.45 14.06
C SER A 124 -8.19 -4.01 14.25
N GLN A 125 -8.09 -5.35 14.34
CA GLN A 125 -6.81 -6.03 14.36
C GLN A 125 -6.10 -5.90 13.00
N VAL A 126 -4.83 -5.51 13.05
CA VAL A 126 -3.92 -5.45 11.90
C VAL A 126 -2.66 -6.27 12.17
N TRP A 127 -1.96 -6.70 11.12
CA TRP A 127 -0.69 -7.41 11.21
C TRP A 127 0.46 -6.47 10.91
N MET A 128 1.33 -6.30 11.90
CA MET A 128 2.56 -5.51 11.82
C MET A 128 3.76 -6.43 11.60
N SER A 129 4.71 -6.01 10.78
CA SER A 129 5.97 -6.74 10.55
C SER A 129 7.02 -5.76 10.05
N HIS A 130 7.50 -4.89 10.95
CA HIS A 130 8.50 -3.88 10.61
C HIS A 130 9.42 -3.56 11.77
N GLN A 131 10.67 -3.23 11.44
CA GLN A 131 11.69 -2.76 12.38
C GLN A 131 11.76 -1.24 12.40
N ASP A 132 11.69 -0.63 11.21
CA ASP A 132 11.74 0.82 11.03
C ASP A 132 10.33 1.40 11.02
N SER A 133 10.18 2.61 11.54
CA SER A 133 8.90 3.32 11.63
C SER A 133 9.03 4.75 11.11
N VAL A 134 7.93 5.28 10.56
CA VAL A 134 7.83 6.71 10.26
C VAL A 134 7.76 7.47 11.59
N THR A 135 8.71 8.37 11.83
CA THR A 135 8.84 9.14 13.07
C THR A 135 8.45 10.61 12.91
N GLU A 136 8.52 11.13 11.68
CA GLU A 136 8.05 12.47 11.34
C GLU A 136 7.13 12.42 10.12
N LEU A 137 6.02 13.12 10.23
CA LEU A 137 4.99 13.15 9.18
C LEU A 137 5.56 13.81 7.91
N PRO A 138 5.41 13.18 6.73
CA PRO A 138 5.81 13.79 5.47
C PRO A 138 4.94 14.99 5.11
N GLN A 139 5.52 15.92 4.34
CA GLN A 139 4.83 17.13 3.91
C GLN A 139 3.57 16.83 3.10
N GLY A 140 2.47 17.50 3.42
CA GLY A 140 1.18 17.35 2.74
C GLY A 140 0.38 16.13 3.19
N PHE A 141 0.89 15.33 4.11
CA PHE A 141 0.17 14.17 4.64
C PHE A 141 -0.52 14.46 5.98
N GLN A 142 -1.52 13.66 6.26
CA GLN A 142 -2.17 13.57 7.56
C GLN A 142 -2.17 12.12 8.04
N VAL A 143 -2.15 11.96 9.36
CA VAL A 143 -2.30 10.64 9.98
C VAL A 143 -3.78 10.26 9.95
N ILE A 144 -4.11 9.14 9.32
CA ILE A 144 -5.48 8.60 9.30
C ILE A 144 -5.66 7.41 10.24
N GLY A 145 -4.55 6.84 10.75
CA GLY A 145 -4.60 5.77 11.73
C GLY A 145 -3.26 5.56 12.43
N GLU A 146 -3.33 5.15 13.70
CA GLU A 146 -2.17 4.78 14.50
C GLU A 146 -2.40 3.46 15.24
N THR A 147 -1.33 2.79 15.65
CA THR A 147 -1.47 1.66 16.59
C THR A 147 -1.66 2.17 18.01
N ILE A 148 -2.19 1.31 18.90
CA ILE A 148 -2.28 1.66 20.34
C ILE A 148 -0.88 1.93 20.94
N ALA A 149 0.18 1.35 20.36
CA ALA A 149 1.56 1.63 20.74
C ALA A 149 2.07 3.02 20.28
N GLY A 150 1.29 3.74 19.46
CA GLY A 150 1.61 5.09 18.99
C GLY A 150 2.37 5.15 17.67
N SER A 151 2.50 4.04 16.93
CA SER A 151 3.11 4.07 15.61
C SER A 151 2.17 4.68 14.57
N LEU A 152 2.70 5.52 13.67
CA LEU A 152 1.99 6.10 12.54
C LEU A 152 1.66 5.00 11.51
N ALA A 153 0.52 4.34 11.73
CA ALA A 153 0.16 3.12 11.00
C ALA A 153 -0.49 3.38 9.65
N ALA A 154 -1.05 4.56 9.43
CA ALA A 154 -1.71 4.90 8.17
C ALA A 154 -1.66 6.41 7.90
N LEU A 155 -1.25 6.77 6.70
CA LEU A 155 -1.14 8.14 6.22
C LEU A 155 -1.93 8.35 4.94
N GLN A 156 -2.40 9.57 4.73
CA GLN A 156 -3.07 10.01 3.51
C GLN A 156 -2.60 11.41 3.15
N HIS A 157 -2.29 11.65 1.88
CA HIS A 157 -2.01 13.00 1.39
C HIS A 157 -3.32 13.81 1.33
N GLN A 158 -3.27 15.08 1.71
CA GLN A 158 -4.45 15.93 1.84
C GLN A 158 -5.09 16.32 0.50
N GLU A 159 -4.27 16.45 -0.55
CA GLU A 159 -4.71 16.94 -1.86
C GLU A 159 -4.60 15.90 -2.98
N ARG A 160 -3.77 14.86 -2.81
CA ARG A 160 -3.48 13.85 -3.82
C ARG A 160 -3.99 12.48 -3.39
N PRO A 161 -4.33 11.59 -4.32
CA PRO A 161 -4.81 10.25 -3.98
C PRO A 161 -3.67 9.30 -3.55
N LEU A 162 -2.84 9.74 -2.59
CA LEU A 162 -1.72 8.97 -2.05
C LEU A 162 -2.08 8.49 -0.65
N PHE A 163 -1.97 7.19 -0.45
CA PHE A 163 -2.27 6.50 0.79
C PHE A 163 -1.12 5.60 1.18
N SER A 164 -0.90 5.39 2.46
CA SER A 164 0.08 4.41 2.90
C SER A 164 -0.29 3.76 4.22
N LEU A 165 0.06 2.48 4.36
CA LEU A 165 -0.22 1.65 5.52
C LEU A 165 1.09 0.98 5.97
N GLN A 166 1.42 1.07 7.26
CA GLN A 166 2.57 0.39 7.83
C GLN A 166 2.31 -1.12 8.00
N PHE A 167 1.05 -1.51 8.12
CA PHE A 167 0.61 -2.89 8.26
C PHE A 167 0.32 -3.56 6.91
N HIS A 168 0.09 -4.86 6.96
CA HIS A 168 -0.15 -5.71 5.80
C HIS A 168 -1.65 -6.06 5.65
N PRO A 169 -2.42 -5.35 4.80
CA PRO A 169 -3.82 -5.68 4.56
C PRO A 169 -4.02 -6.99 3.78
N GLU A 170 -3.00 -7.47 3.08
CA GLU A 170 -3.03 -8.68 2.28
C GLU A 170 -3.00 -9.98 3.09
N VAL A 171 -2.53 -9.95 4.33
CA VAL A 171 -2.45 -11.14 5.18
C VAL A 171 -3.74 -11.39 5.95
N THR A 172 -3.98 -12.64 6.33
CA THR A 172 -5.22 -13.08 6.99
C THR A 172 -5.38 -12.52 8.40
N ASP A 173 -4.28 -12.21 9.08
CA ASP A 173 -4.29 -11.65 10.43
C ASP A 173 -4.68 -10.16 10.49
N THR A 174 -4.78 -9.46 9.34
CA THR A 174 -5.45 -8.17 9.23
C THR A 174 -6.93 -8.42 8.92
N LEU A 175 -7.78 -8.37 9.95
CA LEU A 175 -9.17 -8.81 9.85
C LEU A 175 -9.99 -8.02 8.82
N ALA A 176 -9.79 -6.71 8.75
CA ALA A 176 -10.44 -5.84 7.77
C ALA A 176 -9.64 -5.67 6.46
N GLY A 177 -8.58 -6.46 6.24
CA GLY A 177 -7.66 -6.27 5.13
C GLY A 177 -8.32 -6.33 3.76
N THR A 178 -9.23 -7.29 3.55
CA THR A 178 -10.00 -7.39 2.30
C THR A 178 -10.87 -6.16 2.07
N GLN A 179 -11.51 -5.62 3.11
CA GLN A 179 -12.33 -4.41 3.00
C GLN A 179 -11.47 -3.19 2.66
N ILE A 180 -10.31 -3.02 3.30
CA ILE A 180 -9.36 -1.92 3.01
C ILE A 180 -8.89 -1.98 1.55
N LEU A 181 -8.50 -3.16 1.05
CA LEU A 181 -8.11 -3.34 -0.34
C LEU A 181 -9.29 -3.09 -1.31
N SER A 182 -10.51 -3.51 -0.96
CA SER A 182 -11.72 -3.21 -1.73
C SER A 182 -11.98 -1.70 -1.82
N ASN A 183 -11.82 -0.99 -0.72
CA ASN A 183 -11.97 0.47 -0.68
C ASN A 183 -10.91 1.17 -1.56
N PHE A 184 -9.68 0.67 -1.58
CA PHE A 184 -8.66 1.18 -2.50
C PHE A 184 -9.00 0.91 -3.97
N VAL A 185 -9.51 -0.28 -4.31
CA VAL A 185 -10.00 -0.60 -5.66
C VAL A 185 -11.12 0.37 -6.07
N GLU A 186 -12.07 0.68 -5.17
CA GLU A 186 -13.13 1.66 -5.40
C GLU A 186 -12.57 3.06 -5.66
N LEU A 187 -11.55 3.49 -4.88
CA LEU A 187 -10.83 4.75 -5.09
C LEU A 187 -10.15 4.82 -6.46
N CYS A 188 -9.63 3.69 -6.95
CA CYS A 188 -9.04 3.58 -8.29
C CYS A 188 -10.09 3.62 -9.41
N LYS A 189 -11.39 3.55 -9.10
CA LYS A 189 -12.49 3.42 -10.07
C LYS A 189 -12.26 2.26 -11.05
N ALA A 190 -11.61 1.20 -10.57
CA ALA A 190 -11.37 -0.01 -11.35
C ALA A 190 -12.62 -0.90 -11.31
N HIS A 191 -13.10 -1.31 -12.48
CA HIS A 191 -14.30 -2.12 -12.58
C HIS A 191 -13.95 -3.61 -12.45
N PRO A 192 -14.67 -4.37 -11.63
CA PRO A 192 -14.50 -5.81 -11.53
C PRO A 192 -14.93 -6.48 -12.84
N SER A 193 -13.96 -6.76 -13.70
CA SER A 193 -14.19 -7.42 -14.99
C SER A 193 -13.39 -8.72 -15.13
N TRP A 194 -12.45 -8.96 -14.20
CA TRP A 194 -11.55 -10.10 -14.25
C TRP A 194 -12.14 -11.35 -13.58
N SER A 195 -12.06 -12.49 -14.28
CA SER A 195 -12.28 -13.80 -13.69
C SER A 195 -11.23 -14.78 -14.23
N MET A 196 -10.93 -15.83 -13.44
CA MET A 196 -9.99 -16.88 -13.85
C MET A 196 -10.42 -17.57 -15.16
N GLU A 197 -11.73 -17.72 -15.40
CA GLU A 197 -12.30 -18.35 -16.58
C GLU A 197 -12.00 -17.55 -17.85
N ARG A 198 -12.06 -16.23 -17.81
CA ARG A 198 -11.73 -15.34 -18.93
C ARG A 198 -10.25 -15.29 -19.29
N PHE A 199 -9.38 -15.71 -18.38
CA PHE A 199 -7.94 -15.71 -18.61
C PHE A 199 -7.44 -16.97 -19.36
N ILE A 200 -8.27 -18.02 -19.41
CA ILE A 200 -7.94 -19.32 -20.02
C ILE A 200 -8.46 -19.39 -21.49
N GLU A 201 -9.34 -18.48 -21.91
CA GLU A 201 -9.79 -18.30 -23.30
C GLU A 201 -8.83 -17.38 -24.09
#